data_7b06cf41bb724530e4f9a6f6e8f461c3
#
_entry.id   7b06cf41bb724530e4f9a6f6e8f461c3
#
_cell.length_a   1.000
_cell.length_b   1.000
_cell.length_c   1.000
_cell.angle_alpha   90.00
_cell.angle_beta   90.00
_cell.angle_gamma   90.00
#
_symmetry.space_group_name_H-M   'P 1'
#
loop_
_entity.id
_entity.type
_entity.pdbx_description
1 polymer ?
#
loop_
_entity_poly.entity_id
_entity_poly.type
_entity_poly.pdbx_seq_one_letter_code
_entity_poly.pdbx_strand_id
1 'polypeptide(L)'
;MYLDEYKKWLDSTMLSEDEKEELRSIANDEKEIENSFYTNLSFGTAGMRGVRGIGKNRMNKYNIRKATQGLANYIIEATGETGKKKGVAIAYDSRLDSVENAINTAMTLAGNGIKVYLFEGIRSTPELSFAVRELKAQAGVMITASHNPKEYNGYKVYWEDGAQIVDPQATGIVSAVEAVDIFNGVKLMDEKEAIEKGLLVYVGEKLDDRFIEEVKKNAINPDVENKDKIKIVYSPLHGVAARPVERILKEMGYTSVYPVKEQEQPDGNFPTCDYANPEDTSVFKLSTELADKVGAEICIANDPDGDRVGLAVLDNNGKWFFPNGNQIGILFAEYILNHKKNIPANGTMITTVVSTPLFDTIVKKNGKKALRVLTGFKYIGEKIRQFENKDLDGTFLFGFEESIGYLVGTHVRDKDAVVASMIIAEMATTFKNNGSSIYNEIIKIYEKYGWRLETTIPITKKGKDGLEEIQKIMKSMREKTHTEIAGIKVKEYRDYQKGVEDLPKSDVIQIVLEDETYLTVRPSGTEPKIKFYISVVDSDKKVAEEKLAKLEKEFLNYAENL
;
A
#
# COMPACT_ATOMS: atom_id res chain seq x y z
N MET A 1 10.60 -18.65 29.01
CA MET A 1 9.73 -17.57 28.46
C MET A 1 9.06 -17.97 27.13
N TYR A 2 9.75 -18.07 25.98
CA TYR A 2 9.11 -18.51 24.73
C TYR A 2 8.77 -20.01 24.74
N LEU A 3 9.59 -20.86 25.35
CA LEU A 3 9.32 -22.29 25.53
C LEU A 3 8.09 -22.56 26.41
N ASP A 4 7.83 -21.71 27.41
CA ASP A 4 6.64 -21.86 28.27
C ASP A 4 5.37 -21.50 27.48
N GLU A 5 5.45 -20.46 26.64
CA GLU A 5 4.33 -20.12 25.73
C GLU A 5 4.09 -21.20 24.69
N TYR A 6 5.15 -21.77 24.08
CA TYR A 6 5.03 -22.89 23.17
C TYR A 6 4.30 -24.07 23.82
N LYS A 7 4.71 -24.47 25.05
CA LYS A 7 4.04 -25.54 25.82
C LYS A 7 2.59 -25.20 26.12
N LYS A 8 2.32 -23.97 26.57
CA LYS A 8 0.94 -23.49 26.84
C LYS A 8 0.04 -23.63 25.60
N TRP A 9 0.55 -23.31 24.41
CA TRP A 9 -0.21 -23.48 23.18
C TRP A 9 -0.42 -24.96 22.86
N LEU A 10 0.63 -25.78 22.93
CA LEU A 10 0.57 -27.23 22.65
C LEU A 10 -0.42 -27.95 23.59
N ASP A 11 -0.50 -27.55 24.86
CA ASP A 11 -1.39 -28.13 25.86
C ASP A 11 -2.81 -27.54 25.82
N SER A 12 -3.03 -26.50 25.01
CA SER A 12 -4.35 -25.86 24.91
C SER A 12 -5.39 -26.78 24.32
N THR A 13 -6.57 -26.80 24.93
CA THR A 13 -7.75 -27.51 24.41
C THR A 13 -8.42 -26.75 23.26
N MET A 14 -7.99 -25.51 22.98
CA MET A 14 -8.55 -24.68 21.91
C MET A 14 -7.95 -25.00 20.54
N LEU A 15 -6.76 -25.65 20.50
CA LEU A 15 -6.12 -26.07 19.27
C LEU A 15 -6.68 -27.44 18.81
N SER A 16 -6.89 -27.59 17.50
CA SER A 16 -7.16 -28.88 16.88
C SER A 16 -5.94 -29.80 16.93
N GLU A 17 -6.12 -31.10 16.71
CA GLU A 17 -4.97 -32.03 16.66
C GLU A 17 -4.02 -31.70 15.49
N ASP A 18 -4.54 -31.26 14.34
CA ASP A 18 -3.69 -30.86 13.20
C ASP A 18 -2.80 -29.65 13.56
N GLU A 19 -3.34 -28.66 14.28
CA GLU A 19 -2.58 -27.50 14.75
C GLU A 19 -1.53 -27.87 15.81
N LYS A 20 -1.85 -28.83 16.67
CA LYS A 20 -0.88 -29.38 17.62
C LYS A 20 0.21 -30.18 16.92
N GLU A 21 -0.12 -30.89 15.84
CA GLU A 21 0.86 -31.61 15.02
C GLU A 21 1.81 -30.64 14.30
N GLU A 22 1.30 -29.51 13.79
CA GLU A 22 2.13 -28.42 13.27
C GLU A 22 3.11 -27.92 14.34
N LEU A 23 2.67 -27.69 15.58
CA LEU A 23 3.55 -27.31 16.68
C LEU A 23 4.56 -28.42 17.05
N ARG A 24 4.16 -29.69 17.05
CA ARG A 24 5.07 -30.82 17.31
C ARG A 24 6.15 -30.93 16.22
N SER A 25 5.82 -30.58 14.97
CA SER A 25 6.78 -30.63 13.86
C SER A 25 8.00 -29.73 14.07
N ILE A 26 7.84 -28.63 14.80
CA ILE A 26 8.92 -27.67 15.14
C ILE A 26 9.57 -27.95 16.51
N ALA A 27 9.19 -29.01 17.23
CA ALA A 27 9.65 -29.27 18.59
C ALA A 27 11.18 -29.36 18.75
N ASN A 28 11.89 -29.73 17.69
CA ASN A 28 13.35 -29.83 17.65
C ASN A 28 14.03 -28.62 16.98
N ASP A 29 13.27 -27.61 16.55
CA ASP A 29 13.78 -26.36 15.98
C ASP A 29 13.59 -25.20 16.96
N GLU A 30 14.57 -25.04 17.85
CA GLU A 30 14.52 -24.02 18.91
C GLU A 30 14.37 -22.61 18.33
N LYS A 31 15.00 -22.35 17.19
CA LYS A 31 14.93 -21.04 16.52
C LYS A 31 13.54 -20.75 15.96
N GLU A 32 12.88 -21.75 15.38
CA GLU A 32 11.51 -21.59 14.90
C GLU A 32 10.52 -21.45 16.04
N ILE A 33 10.72 -22.18 17.17
CA ILE A 33 9.93 -21.99 18.39
C ILE A 33 10.11 -20.55 18.92
N GLU A 34 11.36 -20.07 19.01
CA GLU A 34 11.62 -18.69 19.43
C GLU A 34 10.91 -17.70 18.52
N ASN A 35 11.08 -17.81 17.19
CA ASN A 35 10.44 -16.93 16.21
C ASN A 35 8.90 -16.90 16.34
N SER A 36 8.29 -18.04 16.68
CA SER A 36 6.84 -18.17 16.80
C SER A 36 6.30 -17.66 18.15
N PHE A 37 7.14 -17.59 19.22
CA PHE A 37 6.67 -17.38 20.59
C PHE A 37 7.42 -16.32 21.40
N TYR A 38 8.48 -15.64 20.89
CA TYR A 38 9.26 -14.67 21.69
C TYR A 38 8.46 -13.41 22.04
N THR A 39 7.51 -13.00 21.18
CA THR A 39 6.64 -11.83 21.37
C THR A 39 5.25 -12.10 20.82
N ASN A 40 4.28 -11.23 21.14
CA ASN A 40 2.98 -11.23 20.47
C ASN A 40 3.12 -10.63 19.07
N LEU A 41 2.32 -11.10 18.11
CA LEU A 41 2.18 -10.43 16.82
C LEU A 41 1.67 -9.02 17.06
N SER A 42 2.48 -8.04 16.68
CA SER A 42 2.17 -6.63 16.92
C SER A 42 0.96 -6.19 16.08
N PHE A 43 -0.03 -5.61 16.73
CA PHE A 43 -1.04 -4.82 16.06
C PHE A 43 -0.48 -3.39 15.95
N GLY A 44 0.00 -3.04 14.75
CA GLY A 44 0.54 -1.71 14.46
C GLY A 44 -0.55 -0.65 14.29
N THR A 45 -0.14 0.57 13.91
CA THR A 45 -1.05 1.72 13.79
C THR A 45 -2.10 1.62 12.67
N ALA A 46 -2.14 0.53 11.91
CA ALA A 46 -3.14 0.33 10.86
C ALA A 46 -3.59 -1.13 10.72
N GLY A 47 -3.14 -2.01 11.61
CA GLY A 47 -3.41 -3.44 11.58
C GLY A 47 -2.19 -4.29 11.90
N MET A 48 -2.22 -5.57 11.55
CA MET A 48 -1.13 -6.52 11.77
C MET A 48 -0.72 -7.22 10.48
N ARG A 49 0.52 -7.67 10.42
CA ARG A 49 1.09 -8.46 9.32
C ARG A 49 2.13 -9.41 9.88
N GLY A 50 2.17 -10.64 9.40
CA GLY A 50 3.14 -11.62 9.85
C GLY A 50 3.18 -12.86 8.98
N VAL A 51 4.13 -13.74 9.27
CA VAL A 51 4.24 -15.06 8.66
C VAL A 51 3.07 -15.92 9.17
N ARG A 52 2.47 -16.70 8.27
CA ARG A 52 1.39 -17.66 8.58
C ARG A 52 1.93 -18.81 9.43
N GLY A 53 1.10 -19.40 10.24
CA GLY A 53 1.42 -20.55 11.08
C GLY A 53 0.90 -20.43 12.51
N ILE A 54 1.09 -21.47 13.30
CA ILE A 54 0.60 -21.54 14.68
C ILE A 54 1.64 -20.90 15.63
N GLY A 55 1.17 -19.98 16.48
CA GLY A 55 1.98 -19.28 17.47
C GLY A 55 1.50 -17.87 17.73
N LYS A 56 1.92 -17.31 18.87
CA LYS A 56 1.48 -15.95 19.25
C LYS A 56 2.08 -14.85 18.39
N ASN A 57 3.19 -15.13 17.67
CA ASN A 57 3.85 -14.21 16.74
C ASN A 57 3.65 -14.65 15.27
N ARG A 58 2.57 -15.35 14.97
CA ARG A 58 2.20 -15.83 13.63
C ARG A 58 0.81 -15.35 13.25
N MET A 59 0.56 -15.20 11.93
CA MET A 59 -0.79 -14.99 11.40
C MET A 59 -1.56 -16.30 11.44
N ASN A 60 -2.60 -16.34 12.25
CA ASN A 60 -3.51 -17.47 12.42
C ASN A 60 -4.88 -17.01 12.92
N LYS A 61 -5.85 -17.92 12.92
CA LYS A 61 -7.22 -17.61 13.38
C LYS A 61 -7.31 -17.07 14.81
N TYR A 62 -6.40 -17.43 15.71
CA TYR A 62 -6.41 -16.97 17.11
C TYR A 62 -6.02 -15.50 17.20
N ASN A 63 -4.97 -15.08 16.51
CA ASN A 63 -4.56 -13.68 16.43
C ASN A 63 -5.58 -12.83 15.66
N ILE A 64 -6.19 -13.35 14.58
CA ILE A 64 -7.30 -12.69 13.85
C ILE A 64 -8.49 -12.46 14.79
N ARG A 65 -8.94 -13.50 15.50
CA ARG A 65 -10.05 -13.40 16.45
C ARG A 65 -9.76 -12.42 17.59
N LYS A 66 -8.55 -12.48 18.16
CA LYS A 66 -8.08 -11.53 19.17
C LYS A 66 -8.13 -10.08 18.68
N ALA A 67 -7.57 -9.82 17.51
CA ALA A 67 -7.57 -8.50 16.89
C ALA A 67 -9.00 -8.01 16.60
N THR A 68 -9.84 -8.90 16.09
CA THR A 68 -11.24 -8.59 15.79
C THR A 68 -12.06 -8.35 17.05
N GLN A 69 -11.81 -9.09 18.14
CA GLN A 69 -12.47 -8.83 19.41
C GLN A 69 -12.09 -7.47 19.99
N GLY A 70 -10.81 -7.09 19.88
CA GLY A 70 -10.36 -5.74 20.27
C GLY A 70 -11.02 -4.65 19.44
N LEU A 71 -11.11 -4.83 18.12
CA LEU A 71 -11.84 -3.93 17.23
C LEU A 71 -13.32 -3.84 17.62
N ALA A 72 -13.98 -4.96 17.89
CA ALA A 72 -15.37 -5.00 18.33
C ALA A 72 -15.59 -4.26 19.65
N ASN A 73 -14.70 -4.46 20.64
CA ASN A 73 -14.75 -3.77 21.91
C ASN A 73 -14.63 -2.24 21.71
N TYR A 74 -13.68 -1.80 20.90
CA TYR A 74 -13.49 -0.38 20.60
C TYR A 74 -14.70 0.23 19.86
N ILE A 75 -15.25 -0.46 18.86
CA ILE A 75 -16.46 0.01 18.15
C ILE A 75 -17.61 0.20 19.15
N ILE A 76 -17.84 -0.79 20.04
CA ILE A 76 -18.92 -0.72 21.03
C ILE A 76 -18.69 0.43 22.01
N GLU A 77 -17.46 0.61 22.49
CA GLU A 77 -17.11 1.69 23.42
C GLU A 77 -17.26 3.07 22.77
N ALA A 78 -16.70 3.24 21.57
CA ALA A 78 -16.64 4.55 20.90
C ALA A 78 -17.99 4.98 20.28
N THR A 79 -18.83 4.04 19.84
CA THR A 79 -20.01 4.34 19.00
C THR A 79 -21.31 3.71 19.48
N GLY A 80 -21.26 2.81 20.46
CA GLY A 80 -22.43 2.14 21.03
C GLY A 80 -23.26 1.34 20.01
N GLU A 81 -24.55 1.34 20.17
CA GLU A 81 -25.51 0.63 19.30
C GLU A 81 -25.54 1.17 17.86
N THR A 82 -25.16 2.43 17.66
CA THR A 82 -25.10 3.02 16.32
C THR A 82 -24.04 2.36 15.48
N GLY A 83 -22.82 2.20 15.99
CA GLY A 83 -21.74 1.53 15.27
C GLY A 83 -22.00 0.03 15.06
N LYS A 84 -22.63 -0.64 16.04
CA LYS A 84 -23.05 -2.04 15.86
C LYS A 84 -24.01 -2.20 14.68
N LYS A 85 -24.99 -1.29 14.53
CA LYS A 85 -25.95 -1.30 13.43
C LYS A 85 -25.35 -0.89 12.09
N LYS A 86 -24.46 0.10 12.08
CA LYS A 86 -23.69 0.49 10.88
C LYS A 86 -22.85 -0.69 10.38
N GLY A 87 -22.26 -1.46 11.29
CA GLY A 87 -21.55 -2.70 11.00
C GLY A 87 -20.15 -2.50 10.43
N VAL A 88 -19.54 -3.58 9.99
CA VAL A 88 -18.17 -3.65 9.45
C VAL A 88 -18.18 -4.34 8.09
N ALA A 89 -17.55 -3.71 7.09
CA ALA A 89 -17.32 -4.33 5.78
C ALA A 89 -16.03 -5.16 5.82
N ILE A 90 -16.02 -6.35 5.19
CA ILE A 90 -14.86 -7.24 5.16
C ILE A 90 -14.59 -7.66 3.72
N ALA A 91 -13.35 -7.41 3.27
CA ALA A 91 -12.81 -7.93 2.01
C ALA A 91 -11.51 -8.70 2.27
N TYR A 92 -11.12 -9.50 1.30
CA TYR A 92 -9.93 -10.35 1.39
C TYR A 92 -9.34 -10.60 0.00
N ASP A 93 -8.03 -10.84 -0.04
CA ASP A 93 -7.28 -11.12 -1.27
C ASP A 93 -7.18 -12.61 -1.60
N SER A 94 -6.37 -12.95 -2.61
CA SER A 94 -6.17 -14.32 -3.09
C SER A 94 -5.24 -15.15 -2.20
N ARG A 95 -4.62 -14.59 -1.17
CA ARG A 95 -3.63 -15.27 -0.33
C ARG A 95 -4.23 -16.48 0.39
N LEU A 96 -3.37 -17.45 0.67
CA LEU A 96 -3.71 -18.59 1.49
C LEU A 96 -4.23 -18.12 2.86
N ASP A 97 -5.25 -18.79 3.39
CA ASP A 97 -5.98 -18.49 4.65
C ASP A 97 -6.79 -17.19 4.64
N SER A 98 -6.79 -16.38 3.56
CA SER A 98 -7.53 -15.10 3.54
C SER A 98 -9.04 -15.31 3.71
N VAL A 99 -9.61 -16.30 3.06
CA VAL A 99 -11.05 -16.68 3.19
C VAL A 99 -11.37 -17.08 4.63
N GLU A 100 -10.58 -18.00 5.21
CA GLU A 100 -10.80 -18.47 6.58
C GLU A 100 -10.67 -17.34 7.60
N ASN A 101 -9.66 -16.47 7.44
CA ASN A 101 -9.45 -15.31 8.29
C ASN A 101 -10.58 -14.28 8.18
N ALA A 102 -11.16 -14.08 6.98
CA ALA A 102 -12.31 -13.22 6.78
C ALA A 102 -13.56 -13.77 7.46
N ILE A 103 -13.81 -15.09 7.38
CA ILE A 103 -14.90 -15.76 8.10
C ILE A 103 -14.70 -15.65 9.62
N ASN A 104 -13.49 -15.91 10.13
CA ASN A 104 -13.19 -15.75 11.56
C ASN A 104 -13.43 -14.30 12.05
N THR A 105 -13.08 -13.32 11.23
CA THR A 105 -13.37 -11.90 11.49
C THR A 105 -14.89 -11.67 11.56
N ALA A 106 -15.63 -12.16 10.57
CA ALA A 106 -17.09 -12.01 10.51
C ALA A 106 -17.78 -12.65 11.72
N MET A 107 -17.40 -13.88 12.08
CA MET A 107 -17.99 -14.60 13.20
C MET A 107 -17.69 -13.97 14.56
N THR A 108 -16.51 -13.38 14.71
CA THR A 108 -16.14 -12.63 15.92
C THR A 108 -16.95 -11.33 16.06
N LEU A 109 -17.12 -10.57 14.98
CA LEU A 109 -17.97 -9.36 15.00
C LEU A 109 -19.42 -9.69 15.28
N ALA A 110 -19.99 -10.70 14.59
CA ALA A 110 -21.35 -11.16 14.81
C ALA A 110 -21.58 -11.66 16.25
N GLY A 111 -20.58 -12.35 16.84
CA GLY A 111 -20.61 -12.79 18.24
C GLY A 111 -20.68 -11.64 19.26
N ASN A 112 -20.29 -10.43 18.85
CA ASN A 112 -20.42 -9.19 19.61
C ASN A 112 -21.68 -8.37 19.23
N GLY A 113 -22.55 -8.92 18.38
CA GLY A 113 -23.78 -8.27 17.91
C GLY A 113 -23.53 -7.12 16.93
N ILE A 114 -22.38 -7.10 16.27
CA ILE A 114 -22.04 -6.12 15.24
C ILE A 114 -22.43 -6.67 13.87
N LYS A 115 -23.14 -5.88 13.07
CA LYS A 115 -23.50 -6.23 11.71
C LYS A 115 -22.26 -6.35 10.83
N VAL A 116 -22.26 -7.32 9.94
CA VAL A 116 -21.13 -7.63 9.04
C VAL A 116 -21.60 -7.63 7.60
N TYR A 117 -20.83 -6.97 6.74
CA TYR A 117 -20.94 -7.01 5.28
C TYR A 117 -19.71 -7.74 4.74
N LEU A 118 -19.83 -9.03 4.47
CA LEU A 118 -18.73 -9.85 3.96
C LEU A 118 -18.84 -9.98 2.44
N PHE A 119 -17.77 -9.64 1.72
CA PHE A 119 -17.74 -9.90 0.29
C PHE A 119 -17.81 -11.42 0.00
N GLU A 120 -18.65 -11.81 -0.96
CA GLU A 120 -18.88 -13.20 -1.37
C GLU A 120 -17.68 -13.87 -2.04
N GLY A 121 -16.67 -13.07 -2.43
CA GLY A 121 -15.42 -13.51 -3.04
C GLY A 121 -14.33 -12.48 -2.81
N ILE A 122 -13.13 -12.75 -3.32
CA ILE A 122 -11.99 -11.85 -3.21
C ILE A 122 -12.31 -10.48 -3.81
N ARG A 123 -11.87 -9.40 -3.13
CA ARG A 123 -12.00 -8.01 -3.60
C ARG A 123 -10.75 -7.22 -3.22
N SER A 124 -10.51 -6.15 -3.96
CA SER A 124 -9.37 -5.28 -3.77
C SER A 124 -9.50 -4.37 -2.54
N THR A 125 -8.36 -3.89 -2.07
CA THR A 125 -8.28 -2.87 -1.01
C THR A 125 -9.11 -1.61 -1.35
N PRO A 126 -9.05 -1.02 -2.56
CA PRO A 126 -9.92 0.11 -2.90
C PRO A 126 -11.42 -0.25 -2.93
N GLU A 127 -11.81 -1.45 -3.34
CA GLU A 127 -13.21 -1.88 -3.27
C GLU A 127 -13.70 -1.95 -1.82
N LEU A 128 -12.85 -2.39 -0.86
CA LEU A 128 -13.21 -2.32 0.56
C LEU A 128 -13.39 -0.87 1.03
N SER A 129 -12.45 0.02 0.72
CA SER A 129 -12.53 1.43 1.08
C SER A 129 -13.83 2.06 0.56
N PHE A 130 -14.18 1.74 -0.69
CA PHE A 130 -15.44 2.14 -1.31
C PHE A 130 -16.66 1.55 -0.58
N ALA A 131 -16.65 0.26 -0.27
CA ALA A 131 -17.75 -0.42 0.40
C ALA A 131 -18.04 0.17 1.79
N VAL A 132 -17.00 0.51 2.58
CA VAL A 132 -17.17 1.18 3.87
C VAL A 132 -17.97 2.48 3.71
N ARG A 133 -17.66 3.26 2.70
CA ARG A 133 -18.31 4.55 2.42
C ARG A 133 -19.73 4.39 1.86
N GLU A 134 -19.89 3.54 0.84
CA GLU A 134 -21.18 3.31 0.15
C GLU A 134 -22.21 2.69 1.10
N LEU A 135 -21.81 1.72 1.91
CA LEU A 135 -22.66 1.07 2.92
C LEU A 135 -22.82 1.90 4.19
N LYS A 136 -22.07 3.01 4.33
CA LYS A 136 -21.97 3.81 5.56
C LYS A 136 -21.62 2.93 6.77
N ALA A 137 -20.75 1.96 6.58
CA ALA A 137 -20.29 1.07 7.63
C ALA A 137 -19.44 1.84 8.66
N GLN A 138 -19.40 1.36 9.90
CA GLN A 138 -18.61 1.99 10.97
C GLN A 138 -17.12 1.76 10.78
N ALA A 139 -16.76 0.62 10.19
CA ALA A 139 -15.38 0.23 9.97
C ALA A 139 -15.27 -0.72 8.78
N GLY A 140 -14.05 -0.99 8.36
CA GLY A 140 -13.71 -2.02 7.37
C GLY A 140 -12.51 -2.86 7.81
N VAL A 141 -12.45 -4.09 7.32
CA VAL A 141 -11.31 -4.99 7.51
C VAL A 141 -10.89 -5.56 6.17
N MET A 142 -9.60 -5.42 5.83
CA MET A 142 -8.98 -6.07 4.68
C MET A 142 -8.03 -7.16 5.14
N ILE A 143 -8.28 -8.40 4.71
CA ILE A 143 -7.39 -9.53 4.95
C ILE A 143 -6.42 -9.63 3.79
N THR A 144 -5.19 -9.16 4.00
CA THR A 144 -4.14 -9.11 2.98
C THR A 144 -2.78 -8.82 3.60
N ALA A 145 -1.71 -9.30 2.96
CA ALA A 145 -0.36 -8.82 3.20
C ALA A 145 0.19 -8.01 2.01
N SER A 146 -0.71 -7.48 1.13
CA SER A 146 -0.34 -6.71 -0.06
C SER A 146 0.66 -7.50 -0.92
N HIS A 147 1.82 -6.95 -1.21
CA HIS A 147 2.88 -7.51 -2.04
C HIS A 147 3.88 -8.41 -1.29
N ASN A 148 3.72 -8.69 0.01
CA ASN A 148 4.65 -9.53 0.76
C ASN A 148 4.71 -10.96 0.19
N PRO A 149 5.79 -11.74 0.46
CA PRO A 149 5.90 -13.14 0.05
C PRO A 149 4.68 -13.98 0.45
N LYS A 150 4.48 -15.12 -0.21
CA LYS A 150 3.32 -16.01 -0.03
C LYS A 150 3.12 -16.55 1.39
N GLU A 151 4.20 -16.61 2.16
CA GLU A 151 4.19 -17.04 3.56
C GLU A 151 3.52 -16.04 4.50
N TYR A 152 3.26 -14.79 4.03
CA TYR A 152 2.66 -13.74 4.84
C TYR A 152 1.17 -13.63 4.61
N ASN A 153 0.46 -13.22 5.68
CA ASN A 153 -0.87 -12.66 5.59
C ASN A 153 -0.99 -11.47 6.56
N GLY A 154 -2.13 -10.77 6.55
CA GLY A 154 -2.31 -9.58 7.38
C GLY A 154 -3.78 -9.20 7.56
N TYR A 155 -3.98 -8.16 8.37
CA TYR A 155 -5.28 -7.65 8.80
C TYR A 155 -5.18 -6.13 8.87
N LYS A 156 -5.76 -5.41 7.91
CA LYS A 156 -5.79 -3.94 7.87
C LYS A 156 -7.15 -3.44 8.36
N VAL A 157 -7.17 -2.38 9.16
CA VAL A 157 -8.41 -1.78 9.68
C VAL A 157 -8.64 -0.41 9.07
N TYR A 158 -9.89 -0.16 8.67
CA TYR A 158 -10.41 1.07 8.09
C TYR A 158 -11.51 1.63 8.99
N TRP A 159 -11.69 2.95 9.01
CA TRP A 159 -12.75 3.59 9.76
C TRP A 159 -13.88 4.06 8.83
N GLU A 160 -14.90 4.70 9.38
CA GLU A 160 -16.14 5.07 8.67
C GLU A 160 -15.95 6.00 7.46
N ASP A 161 -14.82 6.68 7.37
CA ASP A 161 -14.45 7.49 6.21
C ASP A 161 -13.87 6.68 5.04
N GLY A 162 -13.61 5.39 5.25
CA GLY A 162 -13.00 4.49 4.27
C GLY A 162 -11.47 4.56 4.22
N ALA A 163 -10.81 5.33 5.10
CA ALA A 163 -9.36 5.36 5.23
C ALA A 163 -8.87 4.35 6.27
N GLN A 164 -7.63 3.89 6.14
CA GLN A 164 -6.97 3.16 7.23
C GLN A 164 -6.91 4.03 8.48
N ILE A 165 -7.06 3.40 9.64
CA ILE A 165 -7.11 4.08 10.93
C ILE A 165 -5.86 4.92 11.20
N VAL A 166 -6.10 6.10 11.76
CA VAL A 166 -5.12 7.01 12.37
C VAL A 166 -5.55 7.27 13.83
N ASP A 167 -4.77 8.01 14.60
CA ASP A 167 -5.20 8.40 15.93
C ASP A 167 -6.43 9.33 15.91
N PRO A 168 -7.32 9.22 16.89
CA PRO A 168 -7.24 8.39 18.11
C PRO A 168 -7.64 6.92 17.95
N GLN A 169 -8.26 6.53 16.83
CA GLN A 169 -8.76 5.17 16.62
C GLN A 169 -7.63 4.13 16.68
N ALA A 170 -6.47 4.42 16.08
CA ALA A 170 -5.35 3.49 16.06
C ALA A 170 -4.90 3.11 17.48
N THR A 171 -4.63 4.09 18.34
CA THR A 171 -4.23 3.87 19.73
C THR A 171 -5.32 3.16 20.53
N GLY A 172 -6.58 3.55 20.36
CA GLY A 172 -7.71 2.93 21.08
C GLY A 172 -7.90 1.46 20.71
N ILE A 173 -7.83 1.13 19.41
CA ILE A 173 -7.95 -0.26 18.94
C ILE A 173 -6.76 -1.10 19.42
N VAL A 174 -5.51 -0.60 19.33
CA VAL A 174 -4.34 -1.30 19.85
C VAL A 174 -4.52 -1.65 21.31
N SER A 175 -4.90 -0.68 22.16
CA SER A 175 -5.14 -0.91 23.59
C SER A 175 -6.24 -1.94 23.84
N ALA A 176 -7.33 -1.89 23.07
CA ALA A 176 -8.41 -2.86 23.18
C ALA A 176 -7.99 -4.27 22.75
N VAL A 177 -7.14 -4.41 21.73
CA VAL A 177 -6.59 -5.71 21.28
C VAL A 177 -5.64 -6.30 22.34
N GLU A 178 -4.79 -5.49 22.95
CA GLU A 178 -3.86 -5.94 23.99
C GLU A 178 -4.58 -6.49 25.21
N ALA A 179 -5.74 -5.94 25.55
CA ALA A 179 -6.56 -6.37 26.68
C ALA A 179 -7.28 -7.72 26.47
N VAL A 180 -7.34 -8.25 25.25
CA VAL A 180 -8.05 -9.51 24.95
C VAL A 180 -7.17 -10.72 25.25
N ASP A 181 -7.69 -11.68 26.05
CA ASP A 181 -7.11 -13.02 26.14
C ASP A 181 -7.32 -13.79 24.85
N ILE A 182 -6.23 -14.35 24.29
CA ILE A 182 -6.24 -14.95 22.95
C ILE A 182 -7.13 -16.19 22.83
N PHE A 183 -7.36 -16.94 23.93
CA PHE A 183 -8.15 -18.16 23.92
C PHE A 183 -9.55 -17.95 24.50
N ASN A 184 -9.67 -17.24 25.63
CA ASN A 184 -10.89 -17.14 26.41
C ASN A 184 -11.60 -15.78 26.29
N GLY A 185 -10.94 -14.78 25.67
CA GLY A 185 -11.46 -13.42 25.57
C GLY A 185 -12.33 -13.16 24.34
N VAL A 186 -12.55 -14.14 23.46
CA VAL A 186 -13.20 -13.97 22.16
C VAL A 186 -14.62 -14.51 22.18
N LYS A 187 -15.57 -13.73 21.64
CA LYS A 187 -16.96 -14.15 21.42
C LYS A 187 -17.15 -14.52 19.95
N LEU A 188 -17.63 -15.72 19.71
CA LEU A 188 -17.92 -16.21 18.37
C LEU A 188 -19.41 -16.50 18.21
N MET A 189 -19.90 -16.34 16.99
CA MET A 189 -21.22 -16.78 16.56
C MET A 189 -21.06 -17.72 15.37
N ASP A 190 -21.94 -18.71 15.27
CA ASP A 190 -22.01 -19.57 14.10
C ASP A 190 -22.51 -18.79 12.87
N GLU A 191 -22.01 -19.13 11.69
CA GLU A 191 -22.33 -18.43 10.44
C GLU A 191 -23.85 -18.48 10.14
N LYS A 192 -24.46 -19.64 10.29
CA LYS A 192 -25.89 -19.82 10.06
C LYS A 192 -26.71 -18.97 11.03
N GLU A 193 -26.34 -18.99 12.31
CA GLU A 193 -26.97 -18.15 13.34
C GLU A 193 -26.80 -16.64 13.01
N ALA A 194 -25.62 -16.23 12.54
CA ALA A 194 -25.38 -14.84 12.16
C ALA A 194 -26.25 -14.39 10.98
N ILE A 195 -26.44 -15.27 9.98
CA ILE A 195 -27.35 -15.03 8.84
C ILE A 195 -28.80 -14.95 9.31
N GLU A 196 -29.27 -15.93 10.11
CA GLU A 196 -30.66 -15.98 10.63
C GLU A 196 -30.98 -14.72 11.48
N LYS A 197 -30.02 -14.20 12.22
CA LYS A 197 -30.17 -12.95 13.00
C LYS A 197 -30.01 -11.67 12.17
N GLY A 198 -29.68 -11.76 10.88
CA GLY A 198 -29.43 -10.62 10.00
C GLY A 198 -28.16 -9.82 10.35
N LEU A 199 -27.25 -10.46 11.12
CA LEU A 199 -25.96 -9.88 11.48
C LEU A 199 -24.89 -10.10 10.40
N LEU A 200 -25.00 -11.15 9.58
CA LEU A 200 -24.12 -11.39 8.44
C LEU A 200 -24.91 -11.19 7.13
N VAL A 201 -24.38 -10.33 6.29
CA VAL A 201 -24.90 -10.05 4.95
C VAL A 201 -23.76 -10.20 3.95
N TYR A 202 -23.96 -11.07 2.97
CA TYR A 202 -23.03 -11.17 1.85
C TYR A 202 -23.26 -10.03 0.85
N VAL A 203 -22.17 -9.43 0.38
CA VAL A 203 -22.18 -8.33 -0.59
C VAL A 203 -21.25 -8.66 -1.77
N GLY A 204 -21.50 -8.08 -2.94
CA GLY A 204 -20.73 -8.39 -4.15
C GLY A 204 -21.12 -7.50 -5.32
N GLU A 205 -21.59 -8.08 -6.42
CA GLU A 205 -21.75 -7.49 -7.74
C GLU A 205 -22.35 -6.08 -7.77
N LYS A 206 -23.37 -5.82 -6.95
CA LYS A 206 -23.97 -4.46 -6.88
C LYS A 206 -23.00 -3.39 -6.39
N LEU A 207 -22.10 -3.74 -5.44
CA LEU A 207 -21.06 -2.83 -4.99
C LEU A 207 -19.96 -2.70 -6.04
N ASP A 208 -19.60 -3.80 -6.71
CA ASP A 208 -18.64 -3.79 -7.81
C ASP A 208 -19.11 -2.85 -8.93
N ASP A 209 -20.39 -2.91 -9.30
CA ASP A 209 -21.00 -2.04 -10.32
C ASP A 209 -20.88 -0.56 -9.92
N ARG A 210 -21.25 -0.25 -8.67
CA ARG A 210 -21.18 1.10 -8.13
C ARG A 210 -19.73 1.61 -8.07
N PHE A 211 -18.79 0.75 -7.66
CA PHE A 211 -17.37 1.08 -7.62
C PHE A 211 -16.86 1.45 -9.03
N ILE A 212 -17.12 0.62 -10.03
CA ILE A 212 -16.72 0.87 -11.42
C ILE A 212 -17.33 2.17 -11.97
N GLU A 213 -18.61 2.45 -11.67
CA GLU A 213 -19.24 3.72 -12.04
C GLU A 213 -18.52 4.93 -11.45
N GLU A 214 -18.10 4.86 -10.18
CA GLU A 214 -17.37 5.94 -9.53
C GLU A 214 -15.93 6.06 -10.05
N VAL A 215 -15.26 4.95 -10.35
CA VAL A 215 -13.93 4.96 -10.99
C VAL A 215 -13.97 5.68 -12.34
N LYS A 216 -14.96 5.40 -13.20
CA LYS A 216 -15.12 6.05 -14.51
C LYS A 216 -15.20 7.58 -14.43
N LYS A 217 -15.84 8.12 -13.40
CA LYS A 217 -15.98 9.58 -13.21
C LYS A 217 -14.64 10.29 -12.99
N ASN A 218 -13.59 9.54 -12.67
CA ASN A 218 -12.25 10.07 -12.40
C ASN A 218 -11.35 10.08 -13.66
N ALA A 219 -11.83 9.64 -14.82
CA ALA A 219 -11.12 9.81 -16.08
C ALA A 219 -10.81 11.30 -16.32
N ILE A 220 -9.62 11.60 -16.79
CA ILE A 220 -9.13 12.98 -17.01
C ILE A 220 -9.55 13.46 -18.39
N ASN A 221 -9.40 12.61 -19.40
CA ASN A 221 -9.78 12.84 -20.80
C ASN A 221 -10.61 11.63 -21.32
N PRO A 222 -11.86 11.47 -20.83
CA PRO A 222 -12.66 10.28 -21.13
C PRO A 222 -12.95 10.10 -22.62
N ASP A 223 -12.91 11.18 -23.40
CA ASP A 223 -13.24 11.20 -24.83
C ASP A 223 -12.02 11.03 -25.75
N VAL A 224 -10.85 10.63 -25.18
CA VAL A 224 -9.64 10.42 -26.01
C VAL A 224 -9.93 9.38 -27.10
N GLU A 225 -9.58 9.74 -28.36
CA GLU A 225 -9.79 8.89 -29.53
C GLU A 225 -8.76 7.76 -29.62
N ASN A 226 -9.02 6.76 -30.48
CA ASN A 226 -8.12 5.65 -30.81
C ASN A 226 -7.78 4.71 -29.63
N LYS A 227 -8.65 4.58 -28.65
CA LYS A 227 -8.50 3.63 -27.53
C LYS A 227 -8.38 2.17 -28.00
N ASP A 228 -9.06 1.85 -29.10
CA ASP A 228 -9.02 0.54 -29.76
C ASP A 228 -7.66 0.22 -30.40
N LYS A 229 -6.84 1.25 -30.69
CA LYS A 229 -5.53 1.11 -31.33
C LYS A 229 -4.37 0.95 -30.36
N ILE A 230 -4.58 1.22 -29.05
CA ILE A 230 -3.56 0.97 -28.06
C ILE A 230 -3.61 -0.50 -27.60
N LYS A 231 -2.48 -1.17 -27.67
CA LYS A 231 -2.34 -2.54 -27.20
C LYS A 231 -1.74 -2.52 -25.80
N ILE A 232 -2.42 -3.12 -24.83
CA ILE A 232 -2.02 -3.16 -23.42
C ILE A 232 -1.85 -4.62 -23.01
N VAL A 233 -0.71 -5.00 -22.47
CA VAL A 233 -0.55 -6.25 -21.75
C VAL A 233 -0.83 -6.01 -20.29
N TYR A 234 -1.62 -6.87 -19.67
CA TYR A 234 -2.05 -6.70 -18.30
C TYR A 234 -1.78 -7.94 -17.44
N SER A 235 -1.26 -7.74 -16.22
CA SER A 235 -1.10 -8.79 -15.22
C SER A 235 -1.59 -8.35 -13.84
N PRO A 236 -2.49 -9.11 -13.20
CA PRO A 236 -2.89 -8.92 -11.80
C PRO A 236 -1.91 -9.60 -10.82
N LEU A 237 -0.82 -10.21 -11.26
CA LEU A 237 0.13 -10.99 -10.47
C LEU A 237 -0.56 -11.99 -9.52
N HIS A 238 -1.50 -12.78 -10.04
CA HIS A 238 -2.33 -13.75 -9.30
C HIS A 238 -3.23 -13.13 -8.22
N GLY A 239 -3.42 -11.81 -8.25
CA GLY A 239 -4.19 -11.05 -7.27
C GLY A 239 -5.65 -10.83 -7.66
N VAL A 240 -6.28 -9.90 -6.96
CA VAL A 240 -7.72 -9.61 -7.06
C VAL A 240 -8.08 -8.63 -8.18
N ALA A 241 -7.10 -7.91 -8.74
CA ALA A 241 -7.35 -6.79 -9.63
C ALA A 241 -7.75 -7.17 -11.06
N ALA A 242 -7.66 -8.46 -11.47
CA ALA A 242 -8.04 -8.91 -12.82
C ALA A 242 -9.45 -8.42 -13.19
N ARG A 243 -10.45 -8.79 -12.41
CA ARG A 243 -11.85 -8.48 -12.70
C ARG A 243 -12.14 -6.97 -12.81
N PRO A 244 -11.81 -6.11 -11.83
CA PRO A 244 -12.13 -4.70 -11.91
C PRO A 244 -11.30 -3.95 -12.97
N VAL A 245 -10.02 -4.30 -13.18
CA VAL A 245 -9.16 -3.61 -14.17
C VAL A 245 -9.55 -3.99 -15.60
N GLU A 246 -9.75 -5.26 -15.90
CA GLU A 246 -10.20 -5.67 -17.24
C GLU A 246 -11.58 -5.08 -17.56
N ARG A 247 -12.48 -5.04 -16.56
CA ARG A 247 -13.80 -4.45 -16.70
C ARG A 247 -13.71 -2.95 -16.99
N ILE A 248 -12.97 -2.18 -16.20
CA ILE A 248 -12.87 -0.72 -16.40
C ILE A 248 -12.24 -0.39 -17.75
N LEU A 249 -11.16 -1.08 -18.15
CA LEU A 249 -10.53 -0.86 -19.44
C LEU A 249 -11.49 -1.14 -20.58
N LYS A 250 -12.22 -2.26 -20.53
CA LYS A 250 -13.24 -2.62 -21.53
C LYS A 250 -14.36 -1.57 -21.60
N GLU A 251 -14.92 -1.17 -20.45
CA GLU A 251 -16.02 -0.21 -20.39
C GLU A 251 -15.59 1.21 -20.79
N MET A 252 -14.29 1.53 -20.69
CA MET A 252 -13.70 2.76 -21.20
C MET A 252 -13.35 2.70 -22.70
N GLY A 253 -13.56 1.55 -23.37
CA GLY A 253 -13.37 1.38 -24.82
C GLY A 253 -12.01 0.81 -25.24
N TYR A 254 -11.21 0.29 -24.31
CA TYR A 254 -9.95 -0.40 -24.62
C TYR A 254 -10.23 -1.85 -25.00
N THR A 255 -10.19 -2.16 -26.30
CA THR A 255 -10.54 -3.49 -26.83
C THR A 255 -9.32 -4.39 -27.07
N SER A 256 -8.11 -3.82 -27.07
CA SER A 256 -6.85 -4.54 -27.32
C SER A 256 -6.06 -4.73 -26.03
N VAL A 257 -6.72 -5.32 -25.01
CA VAL A 257 -6.09 -5.70 -23.73
C VAL A 257 -5.77 -7.19 -23.75
N TYR A 258 -4.53 -7.54 -23.47
CA TYR A 258 -3.99 -8.90 -23.49
C TYR A 258 -3.56 -9.32 -22.08
N PRO A 259 -4.42 -10.07 -21.34
CA PRO A 259 -4.04 -10.56 -20.03
C PRO A 259 -2.94 -11.65 -20.12
N VAL A 260 -1.99 -11.62 -19.19
CA VAL A 260 -0.99 -12.69 -19.01
C VAL A 260 -1.69 -13.89 -18.38
N LYS A 261 -2.02 -14.89 -19.21
CA LYS A 261 -2.88 -16.03 -18.82
C LYS A 261 -2.34 -16.82 -17.62
N GLU A 262 -1.02 -16.92 -17.51
CA GLU A 262 -0.35 -17.61 -16.41
C GLU A 262 -0.50 -16.88 -15.07
N GLN A 263 -0.81 -15.57 -15.10
CA GLN A 263 -0.92 -14.71 -13.93
C GLN A 263 -2.33 -14.19 -13.68
N GLU A 264 -3.26 -14.41 -14.62
CA GLU A 264 -4.63 -13.86 -14.58
C GLU A 264 -5.47 -14.44 -13.45
N GLN A 265 -5.33 -15.77 -13.21
CA GLN A 265 -6.12 -16.44 -12.19
C GLN A 265 -5.56 -16.18 -10.79
N PRO A 266 -6.42 -15.84 -9.81
CA PRO A 266 -6.01 -15.68 -8.43
C PRO A 266 -5.39 -16.94 -7.85
N ASP A 267 -4.18 -16.85 -7.30
CA ASP A 267 -3.48 -17.98 -6.65
C ASP A 267 -2.57 -17.46 -5.52
N GLY A 268 -2.87 -17.86 -4.28
CA GLY A 268 -2.12 -17.46 -3.09
C GLY A 268 -0.71 -18.05 -3.00
N ASN A 269 -0.33 -18.98 -3.91
CA ASN A 269 1.03 -19.50 -4.01
C ASN A 269 1.94 -18.66 -4.93
N PHE A 270 1.37 -17.72 -5.71
CA PHE A 270 2.10 -16.87 -6.65
C PHE A 270 3.10 -17.64 -7.53
N PRO A 271 2.68 -18.68 -8.29
CA PRO A 271 3.57 -19.67 -8.89
C PRO A 271 4.55 -19.12 -9.94
N THR A 272 4.32 -17.91 -10.45
CA THR A 272 5.18 -17.29 -11.49
C THR A 272 6.07 -16.17 -10.96
N CYS A 273 6.01 -15.85 -9.68
CA CYS A 273 6.82 -14.79 -9.07
C CYS A 273 7.09 -15.11 -7.59
N ASP A 274 8.35 -15.03 -7.18
CA ASP A 274 8.73 -15.22 -5.77
C ASP A 274 8.19 -14.10 -4.88
N TYR A 275 7.98 -12.93 -5.49
CA TYR A 275 7.56 -11.71 -4.83
C TYR A 275 6.61 -10.93 -5.74
N ALA A 276 5.30 -10.98 -5.47
CA ALA A 276 4.26 -10.38 -6.31
C ALA A 276 4.18 -8.85 -6.09
N ASN A 277 5.29 -8.14 -6.36
CA ASN A 277 5.43 -6.69 -6.20
C ASN A 277 5.80 -6.03 -7.52
N PRO A 278 4.95 -5.18 -8.10
CA PRO A 278 5.26 -4.49 -9.36
C PRO A 278 6.43 -3.47 -9.30
N GLU A 279 7.02 -3.23 -8.12
CA GLU A 279 8.32 -2.54 -8.01
C GLU A 279 9.49 -3.44 -8.43
N ASP A 280 9.32 -4.77 -8.40
CA ASP A 280 10.30 -5.74 -8.87
C ASP A 280 10.12 -5.96 -10.37
N THR A 281 11.09 -5.54 -11.16
CA THR A 281 11.04 -5.64 -12.62
C THR A 281 10.98 -7.08 -13.13
N SER A 282 11.41 -8.06 -12.33
CA SER A 282 11.37 -9.49 -12.70
C SER A 282 9.96 -10.02 -12.91
N VAL A 283 8.95 -9.44 -12.24
CA VAL A 283 7.54 -9.87 -12.39
C VAL A 283 6.96 -9.54 -13.77
N PHE A 284 7.58 -8.62 -14.50
CA PHE A 284 7.17 -8.25 -15.86
C PHE A 284 7.67 -9.18 -16.96
N LYS A 285 8.48 -10.19 -16.65
CA LYS A 285 9.04 -11.09 -17.67
C LYS A 285 7.98 -11.66 -18.61
N LEU A 286 6.95 -12.28 -18.07
CA LEU A 286 5.85 -12.83 -18.89
C LEU A 286 5.07 -11.75 -19.64
N SER A 287 4.89 -10.59 -19.02
CA SER A 287 4.20 -9.45 -19.64
C SER A 287 4.97 -8.90 -20.83
N THR A 288 6.27 -8.71 -20.70
CA THR A 288 7.12 -8.21 -21.81
C THR A 288 7.27 -9.22 -22.93
N GLU A 289 7.41 -10.52 -22.62
CA GLU A 289 7.42 -11.59 -23.62
C GLU A 289 6.09 -11.67 -24.41
N LEU A 290 4.95 -11.46 -23.74
CA LEU A 290 3.66 -11.40 -24.41
C LEU A 290 3.54 -10.13 -25.24
N ALA A 291 3.99 -8.99 -24.71
CA ALA A 291 3.96 -7.70 -25.41
C ALA A 291 4.76 -7.73 -26.70
N ASP A 292 5.96 -8.34 -26.71
CA ASP A 292 6.76 -8.52 -27.92
C ASP A 292 6.02 -9.36 -28.96
N LYS A 293 5.29 -10.40 -28.55
CA LYS A 293 4.50 -11.26 -29.47
C LYS A 293 3.30 -10.55 -30.09
N VAL A 294 2.59 -9.71 -29.32
CA VAL A 294 1.37 -9.03 -29.79
C VAL A 294 1.67 -7.63 -30.35
N GLY A 295 2.90 -7.15 -30.23
CA GLY A 295 3.31 -5.80 -30.61
C GLY A 295 2.66 -4.73 -29.72
N ALA A 296 2.65 -4.95 -28.40
CA ALA A 296 2.24 -3.96 -27.41
C ALA A 296 3.44 -3.12 -26.97
N GLU A 297 3.19 -1.86 -26.61
CA GLU A 297 4.22 -0.90 -26.18
C GLU A 297 4.14 -0.60 -24.67
N ILE A 298 3.15 -1.18 -23.98
CA ILE A 298 2.88 -0.97 -22.57
C ILE A 298 2.43 -2.26 -21.88
N CYS A 299 3.00 -2.52 -20.71
CA CYS A 299 2.54 -3.54 -19.78
C CYS A 299 2.14 -2.88 -18.46
N ILE A 300 1.01 -3.28 -17.90
CA ILE A 300 0.50 -2.84 -16.60
C ILE A 300 0.46 -4.05 -15.68
N ALA A 301 0.97 -3.93 -14.46
CA ALA A 301 0.87 -4.97 -13.45
C ALA A 301 0.38 -4.40 -12.10
N ASN A 302 -0.49 -5.18 -11.41
CA ASN A 302 -0.98 -4.83 -10.08
C ASN A 302 -0.51 -5.83 -9.03
N ASP A 303 -0.40 -5.38 -7.78
CA ASP A 303 -0.09 -6.26 -6.65
C ASP A 303 -1.33 -7.06 -6.19
N PRO A 304 -1.16 -8.08 -5.34
CA PRO A 304 -2.23 -9.02 -5.01
C PRO A 304 -3.51 -8.42 -4.44
N ASP A 305 -3.44 -7.33 -3.68
CA ASP A 305 -4.62 -6.66 -3.11
C ASP A 305 -5.10 -5.44 -3.94
N GLY A 306 -4.50 -5.21 -5.11
CA GLY A 306 -5.00 -4.29 -6.13
C GLY A 306 -4.92 -2.81 -5.73
N ASP A 307 -3.96 -2.44 -4.87
CA ASP A 307 -3.76 -1.06 -4.45
C ASP A 307 -2.52 -0.39 -5.10
N ARG A 308 -1.67 -1.18 -5.81
CA ARG A 308 -0.46 -0.70 -6.50
C ARG A 308 -0.48 -1.01 -7.98
N VAL A 309 0.21 -0.16 -8.75
CA VAL A 309 0.37 -0.36 -10.19
C VAL A 309 1.79 -0.03 -10.63
N GLY A 310 2.42 -0.98 -11.30
CA GLY A 310 3.71 -0.81 -11.97
C GLY A 310 3.57 -0.89 -13.48
N LEU A 311 4.58 -0.40 -14.19
CA LEU A 311 4.62 -0.28 -15.64
C LEU A 311 5.91 -0.84 -16.24
N ALA A 312 5.79 -1.41 -17.45
CA ALA A 312 6.88 -1.52 -18.38
C ALA A 312 6.47 -0.86 -19.71
N VAL A 313 7.33 -0.01 -20.27
CA VAL A 313 7.09 0.72 -21.52
C VAL A 313 8.32 0.66 -22.42
N LEU A 314 8.16 0.79 -23.73
CA LEU A 314 9.30 0.84 -24.64
C LEU A 314 9.99 2.21 -24.61
N ASP A 315 11.33 2.21 -24.53
CA ASP A 315 12.15 3.38 -24.78
C ASP A 315 12.28 3.67 -26.29
N ASN A 316 13.00 4.72 -26.66
CA ASN A 316 13.21 5.12 -28.07
C ASN A 316 14.10 4.13 -28.85
N ASN A 317 14.74 3.17 -28.19
CA ASN A 317 15.54 2.12 -28.81
C ASN A 317 14.81 0.77 -28.88
N GLY A 318 13.53 0.75 -28.50
CA GLY A 318 12.73 -0.48 -28.44
C GLY A 318 13.09 -1.40 -27.26
N LYS A 319 13.73 -0.90 -26.20
CA LYS A 319 14.01 -1.65 -24.98
C LYS A 319 12.97 -1.37 -23.92
N TRP A 320 12.67 -2.37 -23.11
CA TRP A 320 11.77 -2.22 -21.98
C TRP A 320 12.39 -1.33 -20.91
N PHE A 321 11.69 -0.26 -20.58
CA PHE A 321 11.96 0.68 -19.49
C PHE A 321 10.89 0.50 -18.41
N PHE A 322 11.32 0.48 -17.14
CA PHE A 322 10.45 0.29 -15.98
C PHE A 322 10.47 1.59 -15.15
N PRO A 323 9.50 2.49 -15.36
CA PRO A 323 9.46 3.72 -14.59
C PRO A 323 9.16 3.41 -13.12
N ASN A 324 9.91 4.03 -12.20
CA ASN A 324 9.69 3.88 -10.77
C ASN A 324 8.47 4.67 -10.29
N GLY A 325 8.06 4.48 -9.04
CA GLY A 325 6.87 5.11 -8.49
C GLY A 325 6.90 6.65 -8.50
N ASN A 326 8.07 7.26 -8.33
CA ASN A 326 8.23 8.70 -8.45
C ASN A 326 8.01 9.19 -9.89
N GLN A 327 8.57 8.49 -10.87
CA GLN A 327 8.42 8.81 -12.30
C GLN A 327 6.97 8.71 -12.76
N ILE A 328 6.27 7.66 -12.33
CA ILE A 328 4.84 7.51 -12.62
C ILE A 328 4.05 8.62 -11.89
N GLY A 329 4.38 8.92 -10.62
CA GLY A 329 3.71 9.96 -9.83
C GLY A 329 3.81 11.36 -10.43
N ILE A 330 5.00 11.77 -10.91
CA ILE A 330 5.16 13.06 -11.60
C ILE A 330 4.47 13.08 -12.97
N LEU A 331 4.42 11.95 -13.67
CA LEU A 331 3.70 11.83 -14.93
C LEU A 331 2.19 12.02 -14.72
N PHE A 332 1.60 11.42 -13.69
CA PHE A 332 0.21 11.66 -13.30
C PHE A 332 -0.04 13.14 -12.97
N ALA A 333 0.83 13.74 -12.16
CA ALA A 333 0.67 15.15 -11.79
C ALA A 333 0.68 16.07 -13.00
N GLU A 334 1.67 15.92 -13.89
CA GLU A 334 1.78 16.73 -15.12
C GLU A 334 0.59 16.48 -16.05
N TYR A 335 0.17 15.21 -16.22
CA TYR A 335 -0.97 14.87 -17.06
C TYR A 335 -2.28 15.48 -16.56
N ILE A 336 -2.56 15.37 -15.26
CA ILE A 336 -3.78 15.92 -14.65
C ILE A 336 -3.80 17.45 -14.81
N LEU A 337 -2.67 18.12 -14.53
CA LEU A 337 -2.56 19.58 -14.60
C LEU A 337 -2.76 20.11 -16.03
N ASN A 338 -2.35 19.35 -17.06
CA ASN A 338 -2.44 19.76 -18.46
C ASN A 338 -3.77 19.36 -19.13
N HIS A 339 -4.45 18.31 -18.66
CA HIS A 339 -5.61 17.75 -19.39
C HIS A 339 -6.93 17.82 -18.64
N LYS A 340 -6.91 17.90 -17.29
CA LYS A 340 -8.15 17.99 -16.50
C LYS A 340 -8.81 19.35 -16.70
N LYS A 341 -10.08 19.33 -17.15
CA LYS A 341 -10.89 20.54 -17.27
C LYS A 341 -11.32 21.04 -15.89
N ASN A 342 -11.43 22.37 -15.74
CA ASN A 342 -11.99 23.03 -14.55
C ASN A 342 -11.32 22.66 -13.22
N ILE A 343 -9.97 22.67 -13.17
CA ILE A 343 -9.24 22.44 -11.93
C ILE A 343 -9.54 23.59 -10.95
N PRO A 344 -10.05 23.32 -9.73
CA PRO A 344 -10.31 24.36 -8.73
C PRO A 344 -9.07 25.19 -8.39
N ALA A 345 -9.28 26.47 -8.03
CA ALA A 345 -8.19 27.36 -7.65
C ALA A 345 -7.38 26.82 -6.46
N ASN A 346 -8.07 26.22 -5.46
CA ASN A 346 -7.48 25.56 -4.30
C ASN A 346 -7.16 24.07 -4.55
N GLY A 347 -7.04 23.66 -5.82
CA GLY A 347 -6.68 22.29 -6.18
C GLY A 347 -5.37 21.88 -5.52
N THR A 348 -5.38 20.76 -4.81
CA THR A 348 -4.28 20.28 -3.99
C THR A 348 -3.88 18.87 -4.40
N MET A 349 -2.59 18.65 -4.58
CA MET A 349 -1.99 17.34 -4.79
C MET A 349 -1.13 16.96 -3.59
N ILE A 350 -1.08 15.68 -3.23
CA ILE A 350 -0.48 15.21 -1.99
C ILE A 350 0.51 14.08 -2.25
N THR A 351 1.69 14.15 -1.60
CA THR A 351 2.64 13.04 -1.61
C THR A 351 3.33 12.90 -0.25
N THR A 352 4.24 11.92 -0.13
CA THR A 352 4.94 11.67 1.13
C THR A 352 6.26 12.46 1.24
N VAL A 353 6.77 12.56 2.46
CA VAL A 353 8.06 13.22 2.76
C VAL A 353 9.26 12.52 2.12
N VAL A 354 9.10 11.25 1.68
CA VAL A 354 10.17 10.46 1.03
C VAL A 354 10.02 10.40 -0.50
N SER A 355 8.91 10.88 -1.05
CA SER A 355 8.68 10.94 -2.49
C SER A 355 9.45 12.10 -3.13
N THR A 356 9.61 12.07 -4.45
CA THR A 356 10.40 13.04 -5.22
C THR A 356 10.02 14.51 -4.96
N PRO A 357 10.98 15.39 -4.66
CA PRO A 357 10.73 16.83 -4.58
C PRO A 357 10.33 17.49 -5.91
N LEU A 358 10.57 16.83 -7.04
CA LEU A 358 10.15 17.32 -8.36
C LEU A 358 8.63 17.50 -8.46
N PHE A 359 7.87 16.67 -7.72
CA PHE A 359 6.42 16.80 -7.61
C PHE A 359 5.99 18.19 -7.13
N ASP A 360 6.61 18.72 -6.07
CA ASP A 360 6.30 20.06 -5.56
C ASP A 360 6.58 21.13 -6.61
N THR A 361 7.69 20.98 -7.33
CA THR A 361 8.09 21.89 -8.40
C THR A 361 7.05 21.94 -9.50
N ILE A 362 6.58 20.78 -9.96
CA ILE A 362 5.54 20.64 -10.98
C ILE A 362 4.24 21.29 -10.52
N VAL A 363 3.75 20.92 -9.33
CA VAL A 363 2.46 21.38 -8.82
C VAL A 363 2.46 22.89 -8.58
N LYS A 364 3.52 23.44 -7.96
CA LYS A 364 3.65 24.87 -7.65
C LYS A 364 3.81 25.72 -8.92
N LYS A 365 4.61 25.28 -9.90
CA LYS A 365 4.75 25.99 -11.19
C LYS A 365 3.42 26.06 -11.98
N ASN A 366 2.50 25.14 -11.75
CA ASN A 366 1.16 25.15 -12.31
C ASN A 366 0.12 25.86 -11.40
N GLY A 367 0.56 26.63 -10.40
CA GLY A 367 -0.30 27.45 -9.53
C GLY A 367 -1.21 26.65 -8.61
N LYS A 368 -0.83 25.41 -8.25
CA LYS A 368 -1.60 24.54 -7.36
C LYS A 368 -0.85 24.29 -6.06
N LYS A 369 -1.57 23.73 -5.06
CA LYS A 369 -1.00 23.40 -3.75
C LYS A 369 -0.39 22.01 -3.77
N ALA A 370 0.87 21.90 -3.33
CA ALA A 370 1.52 20.63 -3.02
C ALA A 370 1.56 20.45 -1.50
N LEU A 371 1.07 19.32 -0.99
CA LEU A 371 1.18 18.95 0.42
C LEU A 371 2.04 17.70 0.58
N ARG A 372 2.82 17.67 1.66
CA ARG A 372 3.57 16.48 2.06
C ARG A 372 3.02 15.93 3.36
N VAL A 373 2.92 14.60 3.42
CA VAL A 373 2.50 13.87 4.61
C VAL A 373 3.54 12.79 4.96
N LEU A 374 3.45 12.20 6.13
CA LEU A 374 4.28 11.03 6.47
C LEU A 374 3.97 9.86 5.54
N THR A 375 4.90 8.91 5.45
CA THR A 375 4.69 7.68 4.67
C THR A 375 3.53 6.87 5.25
N GLY A 376 2.64 6.45 4.36
CA GLY A 376 1.40 5.74 4.66
C GLY A 376 0.21 6.48 4.07
N PHE A 377 -0.49 5.84 3.12
CA PHE A 377 -1.60 6.46 2.38
C PHE A 377 -2.74 6.94 3.29
N LYS A 378 -2.84 6.38 4.51
CA LYS A 378 -3.78 6.82 5.55
C LYS A 378 -3.68 8.33 5.85
N TYR A 379 -2.50 8.92 5.76
CA TYR A 379 -2.31 10.36 5.96
C TYR A 379 -2.79 11.17 4.75
N ILE A 380 -2.72 10.62 3.54
CA ILE A 380 -3.37 11.21 2.36
C ILE A 380 -4.90 11.13 2.54
N GLY A 381 -5.43 9.98 2.93
CA GLY A 381 -6.85 9.79 3.25
C GLY A 381 -7.36 10.75 4.33
N GLU A 382 -6.56 10.98 5.37
CA GLU A 382 -6.87 11.97 6.41
C GLU A 382 -6.98 13.39 5.85
N LYS A 383 -6.06 13.81 4.97
CA LYS A 383 -6.14 15.14 4.32
C LYS A 383 -7.36 15.27 3.43
N ILE A 384 -7.74 14.22 2.70
CA ILE A 384 -8.97 14.20 1.90
C ILE A 384 -10.19 14.43 2.81
N ARG A 385 -10.25 13.73 3.96
CA ARG A 385 -11.32 13.92 4.96
C ARG A 385 -11.34 15.36 5.50
N GLN A 386 -10.18 15.94 5.83
CA GLN A 386 -10.07 17.33 6.30
C GLN A 386 -10.57 18.34 5.26
N PHE A 387 -10.33 18.11 3.96
CA PHE A 387 -10.89 18.95 2.89
C PHE A 387 -12.42 18.83 2.80
N GLU A 388 -12.95 17.61 2.86
CA GLU A 388 -14.39 17.36 2.80
C GLU A 388 -15.14 17.98 3.98
N ASN A 389 -14.56 17.88 5.18
CA ASN A 389 -15.11 18.49 6.41
C ASN A 389 -14.90 20.01 6.48
N LYS A 390 -14.09 20.59 5.57
CA LYS A 390 -13.67 22.00 5.60
C LYS A 390 -12.79 22.36 6.80
N ASP A 391 -12.13 21.38 7.39
CA ASP A 391 -11.14 21.58 8.46
C ASP A 391 -9.83 22.14 7.89
N LEU A 392 -9.58 21.88 6.60
CA LEU A 392 -8.43 22.38 5.83
C LEU A 392 -8.91 22.89 4.47
N ASP A 393 -8.39 24.06 4.02
CA ASP A 393 -8.69 24.58 2.68
C ASP A 393 -7.90 23.81 1.61
N GLY A 394 -8.64 23.16 0.73
CA GLY A 394 -8.11 22.41 -0.41
C GLY A 394 -9.19 21.61 -1.11
N THR A 395 -8.88 21.23 -2.36
CA THR A 395 -9.67 20.26 -3.12
C THR A 395 -8.70 19.20 -3.62
N PHE A 396 -8.89 17.97 -3.20
CA PHE A 396 -8.02 16.86 -3.61
C PHE A 396 -8.11 16.59 -5.11
N LEU A 397 -6.96 16.54 -5.76
CA LEU A 397 -6.84 16.22 -7.18
C LEU A 397 -6.19 14.87 -7.41
N PHE A 398 -5.07 14.63 -6.72
CA PHE A 398 -4.21 13.47 -6.88
C PHE A 398 -3.34 13.27 -5.64
N GLY A 399 -3.07 12.03 -5.31
CA GLY A 399 -2.10 11.68 -4.29
C GLY A 399 -1.34 10.40 -4.63
N PHE A 400 -0.08 10.31 -4.20
CA PHE A 400 0.73 9.12 -4.44
C PHE A 400 1.79 8.88 -3.38
N GLU A 401 2.24 7.64 -3.32
CA GLU A 401 3.44 7.19 -2.63
C GLU A 401 4.47 6.68 -3.65
N GLU A 402 5.76 6.89 -3.38
CA GLU A 402 6.86 6.43 -4.22
C GLU A 402 6.87 4.91 -4.44
N SER A 403 6.19 4.18 -3.57
CA SER A 403 6.00 2.73 -3.65
C SER A 403 4.85 2.33 -4.57
N ILE A 404 4.73 3.00 -5.72
CA ILE A 404 3.78 2.73 -6.82
C ILE A 404 2.29 2.70 -6.41
N GLY A 405 1.91 3.51 -5.43
CA GLY A 405 0.52 3.65 -4.97
C GLY A 405 -0.06 5.01 -5.32
N TYR A 406 -1.18 5.06 -6.03
CA TYR A 406 -1.77 6.28 -6.61
C TYR A 406 -3.26 6.34 -6.31
N LEU A 407 -3.79 7.57 -6.19
CA LEU A 407 -5.22 7.83 -6.13
C LEU A 407 -5.56 9.11 -6.91
N VAL A 408 -6.55 9.02 -7.78
CA VAL A 408 -7.21 10.16 -8.44
C VAL A 408 -8.69 10.16 -8.04
N GLY A 409 -9.19 11.31 -7.61
CA GLY A 409 -10.57 11.41 -7.10
C GLY A 409 -10.71 11.01 -5.64
N THR A 410 -11.96 11.03 -5.15
CA THR A 410 -12.28 10.87 -3.73
C THR A 410 -13.30 9.75 -3.46
N HIS A 411 -13.48 8.83 -4.40
CA HIS A 411 -14.39 7.69 -4.26
C HIS A 411 -13.92 6.70 -3.20
N VAL A 412 -12.62 6.57 -3.01
CA VAL A 412 -11.94 5.78 -1.98
C VAL A 412 -10.98 6.64 -1.15
N ARG A 413 -10.37 6.05 -0.11
CA ARG A 413 -9.42 6.72 0.80
C ARG A 413 -8.10 5.98 0.94
N ASP A 414 -7.86 5.04 0.05
CA ASP A 414 -6.59 4.34 -0.09
C ASP A 414 -6.14 4.39 -1.56
N LYS A 415 -4.96 3.88 -1.84
CA LYS A 415 -4.44 3.69 -3.19
C LYS A 415 -5.43 2.86 -4.02
N ASP A 416 -5.59 3.21 -5.27
CA ASP A 416 -6.49 2.51 -6.17
C ASP A 416 -5.79 2.19 -7.50
N ALA A 417 -5.41 0.91 -7.66
CA ALA A 417 -4.78 0.44 -8.88
C ALA A 417 -5.77 0.38 -10.06
N VAL A 418 -7.08 0.34 -9.80
CA VAL A 418 -8.11 0.29 -10.86
C VAL A 418 -8.21 1.64 -11.55
N VAL A 419 -8.38 2.73 -10.78
CA VAL A 419 -8.38 4.10 -11.33
C VAL A 419 -7.03 4.45 -11.95
N ALA A 420 -5.94 4.02 -11.33
CA ALA A 420 -4.60 4.28 -11.85
C ALA A 420 -4.35 3.56 -13.18
N SER A 421 -4.73 2.29 -13.32
CA SER A 421 -4.61 1.53 -14.57
C SER A 421 -5.46 2.15 -15.69
N MET A 422 -6.67 2.62 -15.38
CA MET A 422 -7.53 3.34 -16.34
C MET A 422 -6.85 4.61 -16.86
N ILE A 423 -6.31 5.45 -15.96
CA ILE A 423 -5.68 6.71 -16.35
C ILE A 423 -4.35 6.47 -17.07
N ILE A 424 -3.60 5.43 -16.73
CA ILE A 424 -2.38 5.03 -17.44
C ILE A 424 -2.71 4.67 -18.90
N ALA A 425 -3.77 3.91 -19.13
CA ALA A 425 -4.23 3.60 -20.49
C ALA A 425 -4.66 4.86 -21.25
N GLU A 426 -5.31 5.80 -20.56
CA GLU A 426 -5.69 7.11 -21.11
C GLU A 426 -4.46 7.95 -21.47
N MET A 427 -3.47 8.05 -20.58
CA MET A 427 -2.19 8.73 -20.83
C MET A 427 -1.48 8.13 -22.05
N ALA A 428 -1.32 6.80 -22.10
CA ALA A 428 -0.67 6.12 -23.21
C ALA A 428 -1.33 6.42 -24.54
N THR A 429 -2.67 6.44 -24.57
CA THR A 429 -3.45 6.77 -25.78
C THR A 429 -3.29 8.23 -26.16
N THR A 430 -3.40 9.15 -25.20
CA THR A 430 -3.24 10.59 -25.44
C THR A 430 -1.85 10.91 -26.00
N PHE A 431 -0.81 10.34 -25.40
CA PHE A 431 0.57 10.58 -25.85
C PHE A 431 0.82 9.99 -27.23
N LYS A 432 0.32 8.78 -27.49
CA LYS A 432 0.46 8.15 -28.82
C LYS A 432 -0.27 8.95 -29.91
N ASN A 433 -1.46 9.48 -29.64
CA ASN A 433 -2.17 10.36 -30.58
C ASN A 433 -1.40 11.65 -30.89
N ASN A 434 -0.57 12.11 -29.96
CA ASN A 434 0.30 13.29 -30.11
C ASN A 434 1.71 12.95 -30.63
N GLY A 435 1.95 11.72 -31.11
CA GLY A 435 3.25 11.27 -31.62
C GLY A 435 4.32 11.11 -30.54
N SER A 436 3.92 10.85 -29.29
CA SER A 436 4.78 10.68 -28.13
C SER A 436 4.54 9.33 -27.43
N SER A 437 5.23 9.06 -26.34
CA SER A 437 5.09 7.86 -25.52
C SER A 437 5.20 8.21 -24.04
N ILE A 438 4.80 7.29 -23.15
CA ILE A 438 5.00 7.45 -21.70
C ILE A 438 6.48 7.72 -21.38
N TYR A 439 7.41 6.99 -22.01
CA TYR A 439 8.84 7.21 -21.84
C TYR A 439 9.24 8.63 -22.22
N ASN A 440 8.83 9.11 -23.40
CA ASN A 440 9.17 10.44 -23.88
C ASN A 440 8.57 11.55 -23.01
N GLU A 441 7.36 11.37 -22.49
CA GLU A 441 6.76 12.38 -21.58
C GLU A 441 7.51 12.46 -20.25
N ILE A 442 7.99 11.34 -19.70
CA ILE A 442 8.87 11.36 -18.52
C ILE A 442 10.16 12.13 -18.82
N ILE A 443 10.78 11.92 -19.97
CA ILE A 443 11.99 12.65 -20.37
C ILE A 443 11.71 14.16 -20.52
N LYS A 444 10.59 14.54 -21.17
CA LYS A 444 10.19 15.95 -21.30
C LYS A 444 9.95 16.62 -19.94
N ILE A 445 9.43 15.91 -18.96
CA ILE A 445 9.27 16.43 -17.59
C ILE A 445 10.65 16.77 -17.01
N TYR A 446 11.63 15.90 -17.13
CA TYR A 446 12.98 16.15 -16.66
C TYR A 446 13.66 17.30 -17.42
N GLU A 447 13.52 17.37 -18.73
CA GLU A 447 14.03 18.48 -19.54
C GLU A 447 13.40 19.83 -19.15
N LYS A 448 12.09 19.82 -18.82
CA LYS A 448 11.34 21.04 -18.44
C LYS A 448 11.67 21.53 -17.03
N TYR A 449 11.91 20.61 -16.07
CA TYR A 449 11.96 20.94 -14.65
C TYR A 449 13.33 20.66 -14.00
N GLY A 450 14.26 20.03 -14.70
CA GLY A 450 15.56 19.55 -14.22
C GLY A 450 15.55 18.05 -13.95
N TRP A 451 16.72 17.42 -14.12
CA TRP A 451 16.93 15.99 -13.87
C TRP A 451 16.97 15.74 -12.36
N ARG A 452 15.89 15.17 -11.83
CA ARG A 452 15.86 14.70 -10.46
C ARG A 452 15.78 13.18 -10.48
N LEU A 453 16.84 12.55 -9.97
CA LEU A 453 16.98 11.11 -9.96
C LEU A 453 16.92 10.61 -8.53
N GLU A 454 16.21 9.51 -8.32
CA GLU A 454 16.00 8.92 -7.02
C GLU A 454 16.40 7.44 -7.00
N THR A 455 16.90 7.00 -5.85
CA THR A 455 17.05 5.59 -5.50
C THR A 455 16.59 5.33 -4.08
N THR A 456 16.17 4.09 -3.84
CA THR A 456 15.82 3.61 -2.50
C THR A 456 16.63 2.36 -2.20
N ILE A 457 17.41 2.40 -1.12
CA ILE A 457 18.26 1.29 -0.68
C ILE A 457 17.59 0.64 0.55
N PRO A 458 16.97 -0.52 0.39
CA PRO A 458 16.41 -1.28 1.50
C PRO A 458 17.48 -2.18 2.13
N ILE A 459 17.68 -2.08 3.45
CA ILE A 459 18.54 -2.99 4.22
C ILE A 459 17.66 -3.79 5.17
N THR A 460 17.65 -5.10 4.98
CA THR A 460 16.90 -6.03 5.85
C THR A 460 17.85 -6.65 6.88
N LYS A 461 17.50 -6.55 8.15
CA LYS A 461 18.22 -7.11 9.28
C LYS A 461 17.28 -8.08 10.01
N LYS A 462 17.56 -9.39 9.93
CA LYS A 462 16.64 -10.41 10.45
C LYS A 462 16.71 -10.57 11.98
N GLY A 463 15.58 -10.87 12.60
CA GLY A 463 15.47 -11.24 14.01
C GLY A 463 15.58 -10.06 14.98
N LYS A 464 15.72 -10.38 16.27
CA LYS A 464 15.84 -9.41 17.37
C LYS A 464 17.09 -8.55 17.23
N ASP A 465 18.22 -9.17 16.95
CA ASP A 465 19.50 -8.48 16.79
C ASP A 465 19.45 -7.46 15.65
N GLY A 466 18.73 -7.81 14.57
CA GLY A 466 18.52 -6.90 13.44
C GLY A 466 17.72 -5.65 13.80
N LEU A 467 16.72 -5.76 14.66
CA LEU A 467 15.98 -4.58 15.15
C LEU A 467 16.88 -3.68 15.99
N GLU A 468 17.74 -4.25 16.85
CA GLU A 468 18.70 -3.50 17.67
C GLU A 468 19.73 -2.78 16.78
N GLU A 469 20.21 -3.40 15.71
CA GLU A 469 21.10 -2.76 14.72
C GLU A 469 20.42 -1.59 14.03
N ILE A 470 19.17 -1.73 13.60
CA ILE A 470 18.40 -0.64 12.98
C ILE A 470 18.27 0.55 13.96
N GLN A 471 17.98 0.27 15.24
CA GLN A 471 17.90 1.32 16.26
C GLN A 471 19.24 2.03 16.47
N LYS A 472 20.37 1.29 16.45
CA LYS A 472 21.72 1.86 16.55
C LYS A 472 22.02 2.78 15.34
N ILE A 473 21.64 2.37 14.14
CA ILE A 473 21.79 3.20 12.93
C ILE A 473 21.02 4.52 13.12
N MET A 474 19.74 4.47 13.48
CA MET A 474 18.92 5.66 13.67
C MET A 474 19.45 6.56 14.79
N LYS A 475 19.92 5.99 15.89
CA LYS A 475 20.55 6.73 16.99
C LYS A 475 21.83 7.44 16.52
N SER A 476 22.73 6.72 15.84
CA SER A 476 23.98 7.30 15.33
C SER A 476 23.71 8.43 14.34
N MET A 477 22.71 8.28 13.44
CA MET A 477 22.31 9.34 12.50
C MET A 477 21.82 10.61 13.25
N ARG A 478 21.22 10.48 14.44
CA ARG A 478 20.76 11.62 15.25
C ARG A 478 21.85 12.28 16.05
N GLU A 479 22.81 11.51 16.52
CA GLU A 479 23.89 12.00 17.41
C GLU A 479 25.03 12.66 16.63
N LYS A 480 25.28 12.24 15.39
CA LYS A 480 26.33 12.83 14.54
C LYS A 480 25.84 14.15 13.92
N THR A 481 26.63 15.20 14.14
CA THR A 481 26.44 16.46 13.44
C THR A 481 27.03 16.34 12.04
N HIS A 482 26.17 16.21 11.04
CA HIS A 482 26.58 16.19 9.63
C HIS A 482 26.69 17.64 9.14
N THR A 483 27.90 18.10 8.91
CA THR A 483 28.14 19.43 8.29
C THR A 483 28.29 19.34 6.79
N GLU A 484 28.73 18.17 6.28
CA GLU A 484 28.98 17.88 4.88
C GLU A 484 28.75 16.39 4.59
N ILE A 485 28.20 16.06 3.42
CA ILE A 485 28.02 14.69 2.92
C ILE A 485 28.43 14.69 1.44
N ALA A 486 29.28 13.75 1.05
CA ALA A 486 29.79 13.62 -0.31
C ALA A 486 30.48 14.88 -0.87
N GLY A 487 31.02 15.74 -0.01
CA GLY A 487 31.62 17.03 -0.40
C GLY A 487 30.60 18.16 -0.58
N ILE A 488 29.33 17.94 -0.21
CA ILE A 488 28.26 18.94 -0.29
C ILE A 488 27.81 19.31 1.13
N LYS A 489 27.75 20.59 1.44
CA LYS A 489 27.35 21.07 2.76
C LYS A 489 25.89 20.77 3.07
N VAL A 490 25.63 20.47 4.34
CA VAL A 490 24.28 20.29 4.84
C VAL A 490 23.62 21.66 5.03
N LYS A 491 22.48 21.86 4.35
CA LYS A 491 21.64 23.04 4.44
C LYS A 491 20.64 22.93 5.59
N GLU A 492 20.05 21.76 5.77
CA GLU A 492 18.98 21.54 6.75
C GLU A 492 18.97 20.10 7.23
N TYR A 493 18.70 19.90 8.54
CA TYR A 493 18.51 18.59 9.17
C TYR A 493 17.14 18.55 9.84
N ARG A 494 16.31 17.61 9.42
CA ARG A 494 14.94 17.42 9.90
C ARG A 494 14.83 16.09 10.65
N ASP A 495 14.58 16.16 11.94
CA ASP A 495 14.26 14.98 12.76
C ASP A 495 12.76 14.98 13.08
N TYR A 496 12.02 14.11 12.42
CA TYR A 496 10.57 14.04 12.59
C TYR A 496 10.15 13.51 13.97
N GLN A 497 11.03 12.89 14.75
CA GLN A 497 10.74 12.59 16.16
C GLN A 497 10.61 13.85 17.02
N LYS A 498 11.32 14.91 16.65
CA LYS A 498 11.26 16.20 17.36
C LYS A 498 10.09 17.07 16.90
N GLY A 499 9.46 16.68 15.79
CA GLY A 499 8.42 17.44 15.11
C GLY A 499 9.00 18.26 13.96
N VAL A 500 8.36 18.20 12.80
CA VAL A 500 8.67 18.98 11.59
C VAL A 500 7.36 19.51 11.05
N GLU A 501 7.22 20.84 10.97
CA GLU A 501 5.96 21.50 10.59
C GLU A 501 4.77 20.96 11.41
N ASP A 502 3.60 20.80 10.80
CA ASP A 502 2.38 20.28 11.43
C ASP A 502 2.24 18.75 11.27
N LEU A 503 3.35 18.03 10.98
CA LEU A 503 3.31 16.59 10.79
C LEU A 503 3.39 15.84 12.14
N PRO A 504 2.72 14.69 12.27
CA PRO A 504 2.86 13.82 13.43
C PRO A 504 4.32 13.41 13.65
N LYS A 505 4.69 13.11 14.91
CA LYS A 505 6.02 12.59 15.20
C LYS A 505 6.22 11.23 14.55
N SER A 506 7.39 11.01 13.95
CA SER A 506 7.74 9.77 13.27
C SER A 506 9.24 9.51 13.33
N ASP A 507 9.64 8.24 13.29
CA ASP A 507 11.05 7.85 13.24
C ASP A 507 11.60 7.99 11.82
N VAL A 508 11.79 9.24 11.40
CA VAL A 508 12.33 9.64 10.10
C VAL A 508 13.38 10.72 10.32
N ILE A 509 14.47 10.62 9.60
CA ILE A 509 15.51 11.66 9.51
C ILE A 509 15.62 12.06 8.05
N GLN A 510 15.59 13.36 7.77
CA GLN A 510 15.82 13.91 6.43
C GLN A 510 16.90 14.97 6.49
N ILE A 511 17.88 14.84 5.62
CA ILE A 511 18.98 15.77 5.44
C ILE A 511 18.84 16.41 4.07
N VAL A 512 18.84 17.75 4.03
CA VAL A 512 18.81 18.52 2.78
C VAL A 512 20.18 19.16 2.60
N LEU A 513 20.81 18.95 1.45
CA LEU A 513 22.08 19.53 1.11
C LEU A 513 21.90 20.88 0.39
N GLU A 514 22.96 21.70 0.30
CA GLU A 514 22.91 23.02 -0.33
C GLU A 514 22.53 23.00 -1.82
N ASP A 515 22.80 21.88 -2.50
CA ASP A 515 22.45 21.65 -3.91
C ASP A 515 21.04 21.05 -4.10
N GLU A 516 20.19 21.09 -3.07
CA GLU A 516 18.84 20.52 -3.06
C GLU A 516 18.80 18.99 -3.21
N THR A 517 19.87 18.29 -2.89
CA THR A 517 19.85 16.83 -2.69
C THR A 517 19.13 16.51 -1.37
N TYR A 518 18.24 15.51 -1.41
CA TYR A 518 17.53 15.00 -0.23
C TYR A 518 18.00 13.60 0.11
N LEU A 519 18.34 13.40 1.36
CA LEU A 519 18.75 12.12 1.93
C LEU A 519 17.81 11.81 3.09
N THR A 520 17.03 10.73 2.98
CA THR A 520 16.05 10.39 4.02
C THR A 520 16.30 8.98 4.52
N VAL A 521 16.27 8.78 5.84
CA VAL A 521 16.42 7.48 6.48
C VAL A 521 15.19 7.18 7.33
N ARG A 522 14.65 5.98 7.14
CA ARG A 522 13.43 5.55 7.82
C ARG A 522 13.43 4.04 8.08
N PRO A 523 13.27 3.60 9.33
CA PRO A 523 12.99 2.19 9.62
C PRO A 523 11.56 1.83 9.23
N SER A 524 11.34 0.57 8.88
CA SER A 524 9.98 0.04 8.68
C SER A 524 9.28 -0.12 10.03
N GLY A 525 8.00 0.24 10.10
CA GLY A 525 7.19 0.03 11.31
C GLY A 525 6.67 -1.40 11.47
N THR A 526 6.80 -2.26 10.44
CA THR A 526 6.19 -3.59 10.40
C THR A 526 7.18 -4.71 10.08
N GLU A 527 8.38 -4.38 9.64
CA GLU A 527 9.41 -5.34 9.21
C GLU A 527 10.77 -4.92 9.77
N PRO A 528 11.69 -5.86 10.03
CA PRO A 528 13.07 -5.54 10.44
C PRO A 528 13.89 -5.02 9.26
N LYS A 529 13.53 -3.84 8.78
CA LYS A 529 14.05 -3.22 7.56
C LYS A 529 14.24 -1.72 7.77
N ILE A 530 15.33 -1.18 7.26
CA ILE A 530 15.56 0.26 7.17
C ILE A 530 15.71 0.64 5.71
N LYS A 531 15.16 1.78 5.32
CA LYS A 531 15.25 2.31 3.96
C LYS A 531 16.01 3.63 3.94
N PHE A 532 16.93 3.76 2.99
CA PHE A 532 17.63 4.99 2.67
C PHE A 532 17.10 5.50 1.32
N TYR A 533 16.58 6.71 1.31
CA TYR A 533 16.06 7.37 0.12
C TYR A 533 17.04 8.47 -0.26
N ILE A 534 17.47 8.49 -1.50
CA ILE A 534 18.37 9.49 -2.07
C ILE A 534 17.66 10.14 -3.25
N SER A 535 17.58 11.47 -3.27
CA SER A 535 17.06 12.24 -4.39
C SER A 535 18.05 13.34 -4.73
N VAL A 536 18.68 13.24 -5.88
CA VAL A 536 19.64 14.24 -6.40
C VAL A 536 18.97 15.09 -7.47
N VAL A 537 19.49 16.29 -7.70
CA VAL A 537 19.04 17.16 -8.78
C VAL A 537 20.23 17.77 -9.53
N ASP A 538 20.09 17.86 -10.85
CA ASP A 538 21.00 18.61 -11.71
C ASP A 538 20.30 19.05 -13.01
N SER A 539 20.86 20.02 -13.69
CA SER A 539 20.43 20.42 -15.04
C SER A 539 20.91 19.45 -16.11
N ASP A 540 22.00 18.73 -15.85
CA ASP A 540 22.59 17.72 -16.75
C ASP A 540 22.33 16.31 -16.21
N LYS A 541 21.80 15.44 -17.08
CA LYS A 541 21.45 14.05 -16.75
C LYS A 541 22.65 13.26 -16.24
N LYS A 542 23.77 13.36 -16.94
CA LYS A 542 24.98 12.57 -16.61
C LYS A 542 25.56 12.99 -15.27
N VAL A 543 25.56 14.30 -14.99
CA VAL A 543 25.99 14.81 -13.68
C VAL A 543 25.08 14.31 -12.56
N ALA A 544 23.77 14.29 -12.79
CA ALA A 544 22.81 13.73 -11.82
C ALA A 544 23.06 12.23 -11.57
N GLU A 545 23.31 11.45 -12.64
CA GLU A 545 23.62 10.00 -12.54
C GLU A 545 24.93 9.76 -11.75
N GLU A 546 25.99 10.50 -12.03
CA GLU A 546 27.28 10.40 -11.32
C GLU A 546 27.15 10.80 -9.84
N LYS A 547 26.38 11.85 -9.54
CA LYS A 547 26.08 12.29 -8.18
C LYS A 547 25.30 11.23 -7.40
N LEU A 548 24.28 10.65 -8.03
CA LEU A 548 23.47 9.60 -7.41
C LEU A 548 24.33 8.39 -7.05
N ALA A 549 25.12 7.89 -7.99
CA ALA A 549 26.00 6.73 -7.78
C ALA A 549 27.04 6.98 -6.66
N LYS A 550 27.59 8.19 -6.57
CA LYS A 550 28.52 8.56 -5.50
C LYS A 550 27.85 8.52 -4.13
N LEU A 551 26.69 9.15 -4.00
CA LEU A 551 25.93 9.20 -2.74
C LEU A 551 25.43 7.82 -2.29
N GLU A 552 24.97 7.00 -3.24
CA GLU A 552 24.56 5.63 -2.98
C GLU A 552 25.70 4.82 -2.33
N LYS A 553 26.90 4.91 -2.89
CA LYS A 553 28.08 4.24 -2.33
C LYS A 553 28.46 4.76 -0.94
N GLU A 554 28.41 6.07 -0.73
CA GLU A 554 28.75 6.66 0.58
C GLU A 554 27.73 6.29 1.66
N PHE A 555 26.44 6.26 1.32
CA PHE A 555 25.37 5.85 2.27
C PHE A 555 25.43 4.36 2.62
N LEU A 556 25.74 3.49 1.66
CA LEU A 556 25.96 2.07 1.92
C LEU A 556 27.13 1.87 2.88
N ASN A 557 28.28 2.50 2.60
CA ASN A 557 29.44 2.47 3.46
C ASN A 557 29.14 3.00 4.89
N TYR A 558 28.32 4.05 4.98
CA TYR A 558 27.91 4.59 6.27
C TYR A 558 27.06 3.56 7.07
N ALA A 559 26.11 2.90 6.40
CA ALA A 559 25.25 1.92 7.04
C ALA A 559 25.98 0.62 7.45
N GLU A 560 27.06 0.25 6.75
CA GLU A 560 27.86 -0.95 7.05
C GLU A 560 28.89 -0.72 8.17
N ASN A 561 29.31 0.53 8.41
CA ASN A 561 30.35 0.88 9.38
C ASN A 561 29.78 1.44 10.70
N LEU A 562 28.49 1.31 10.94
CA LEU A 562 27.81 1.66 12.19
C LEU A 562 27.52 0.45 13.06
#